data_82d85a5c76c13fc2ec36e486442734e4
#
_entry.id   82d85a5c76c13fc2ec36e486442734e4
#
_cell.length_a   1.000
_cell.length_b   1.000
_cell.length_c   1.000
_cell.angle_alpha   90.00
_cell.angle_beta   90.00
_cell.angle_gamma   90.00
#
_symmetry.space_group_name_H-M   'P 1'
#
loop_
_entity.id
_entity.type
_entity.pdbx_description
1 polymer ?
#
loop_
_entity_poly.entity_id
_entity_poly.type
_entity_poly.pdbx_seq_one_letter_code
_entity_poly.pdbx_strand_id
1 'polypeptide(L)'
;MAKIFIDRKNNSLLFAAVLLVCFLVSVLVRYQQFETWKKTPAAYFVGERPMMTTLDAPYWLRWAREYNEGIYKQKNGLRAYPGGTDTFKEMSLPLKYTDTAPASKSSSLSLSSGSPGISYRDVPLISYLIAHLSPFFNNNYYLTGTLLIPVLASLFILPLGMYFFRIGVPVSGLLGGLIGTFAGGYYMRSSIGRIDTDMLNLFFPVLAGLLILLAGKAKTERNVLLYSMGAGLSLFLFQWWYEKAGFTLAYFMV
;
A
#
# COMPACT_ATOMS: atom_id res chain seq x y z
N MET A 1 -23.73 23.85 29.27
CA MET A 1 -23.04 22.69 28.66
C MET A 1 -23.17 21.50 29.54
N ALA A 2 -24.04 20.53 29.20
CA ALA A 2 -24.25 19.33 30.00
C ALA A 2 -22.98 18.48 30.01
N LYS A 3 -22.36 18.31 31.17
CA LYS A 3 -21.30 17.31 31.39
C LYS A 3 -21.94 15.93 31.30
N ILE A 4 -21.90 15.32 30.16
CA ILE A 4 -22.16 13.89 30.03
C ILE A 4 -20.95 13.17 30.64
N PHE A 5 -21.01 12.93 31.96
CA PHE A 5 -20.11 12.02 32.65
C PHE A 5 -20.50 10.58 32.28
N ILE A 6 -20.13 10.14 31.09
CA ILE A 6 -20.15 8.72 30.78
C ILE A 6 -18.80 8.16 31.28
N ASP A 7 -18.85 7.04 31.97
CA ASP A 7 -17.70 6.34 32.55
C ASP A 7 -16.55 6.25 31.51
N ARG A 8 -15.34 6.64 31.91
CA ARG A 8 -14.17 6.80 31.02
C ARG A 8 -13.83 5.53 30.25
N LYS A 9 -14.14 4.36 30.82
CA LYS A 9 -13.94 3.04 30.23
C LYS A 9 -14.98 2.76 29.14
N ASN A 10 -16.24 3.07 29.38
CA ASN A 10 -17.33 2.89 28.44
C ASN A 10 -17.20 3.85 27.25
N ASN A 11 -16.68 5.06 27.47
CA ASN A 11 -16.42 6.03 26.42
C ASN A 11 -15.32 5.59 25.44
N SER A 12 -14.27 4.94 25.93
CA SER A 12 -13.19 4.48 25.05
C SER A 12 -13.65 3.31 24.18
N LEU A 13 -14.48 2.42 24.71
CA LEU A 13 -15.03 1.29 23.97
C LEU A 13 -16.05 1.74 22.93
N LEU A 14 -16.94 2.66 23.31
CA LEU A 14 -17.88 3.28 22.39
C LEU A 14 -17.17 4.02 21.25
N PHE A 15 -16.14 4.80 21.58
CA PHE A 15 -15.34 5.48 20.56
C PHE A 15 -14.66 4.49 19.60
N ALA A 16 -14.06 3.40 20.13
CA ALA A 16 -13.44 2.38 19.31
C ALA A 16 -14.46 1.70 18.37
N ALA A 17 -15.68 1.43 18.86
CA ALA A 17 -16.75 0.86 18.06
C ALA A 17 -17.17 1.82 16.93
N VAL A 18 -17.39 3.11 17.23
CA VAL A 18 -17.72 4.12 16.22
C VAL A 18 -16.60 4.30 15.20
N LEU A 19 -15.35 4.29 15.65
CA LEU A 19 -14.18 4.38 14.78
C LEU A 19 -14.10 3.17 13.82
N LEU A 20 -14.38 1.98 14.34
CA LEU A 20 -14.48 0.76 13.52
C LEU A 20 -15.60 0.87 12.49
N VAL A 21 -16.75 1.42 12.87
CA VAL A 21 -17.86 1.68 11.94
C VAL A 21 -17.42 2.65 10.84
N CYS A 22 -16.73 3.74 11.18
CA CYS A 22 -16.19 4.68 10.18
C CYS A 22 -15.24 3.99 9.20
N PHE A 23 -14.35 3.13 9.70
CA PHE A 23 -13.48 2.32 8.87
C PHE A 23 -14.27 1.39 7.94
N LEU A 24 -15.23 0.63 8.48
CA LEU A 24 -16.06 -0.29 7.70
C LEU A 24 -16.89 0.43 6.64
N VAL A 25 -17.47 1.58 6.97
CA VAL A 25 -18.19 2.42 5.97
C VAL A 25 -17.27 2.80 4.82
N SER A 26 -16.04 3.25 5.12
CA SER A 26 -15.05 3.57 4.10
C SER A 26 -14.70 2.37 3.21
N VAL A 27 -14.52 1.20 3.80
CA VAL A 27 -14.25 -0.06 3.07
C VAL A 27 -15.44 -0.43 2.18
N LEU A 28 -16.65 -0.42 2.74
CA LEU A 28 -17.88 -0.83 2.04
C LEU A 28 -18.20 0.09 0.86
N VAL A 29 -18.06 1.41 1.01
CA VAL A 29 -18.29 2.36 -0.07
C VAL A 29 -17.35 2.11 -1.26
N ARG A 30 -16.07 1.82 -0.98
CA ARG A 30 -15.13 1.44 -2.04
C ARG A 30 -15.45 0.07 -2.64
N TYR A 31 -15.81 -0.89 -1.81
CA TYR A 31 -16.20 -2.22 -2.26
C TYR A 31 -17.46 -2.20 -3.12
N GLN A 32 -18.41 -1.29 -2.84
CA GLN A 32 -19.59 -1.10 -3.66
C GLN A 32 -19.26 -0.72 -5.11
N GLN A 33 -18.14 -0.03 -5.35
CA GLN A 33 -17.66 0.24 -6.70
C GLN A 33 -17.30 -1.07 -7.44
N PHE A 34 -16.67 -2.02 -6.75
CA PHE A 34 -16.39 -3.35 -7.32
C PHE A 34 -17.65 -4.13 -7.65
N GLU A 35 -18.66 -4.09 -6.77
CA GLU A 35 -19.96 -4.69 -7.03
C GLU A 35 -20.67 -4.04 -8.26
N THR A 36 -20.46 -2.74 -8.45
CA THR A 36 -20.98 -2.05 -9.64
C THR A 36 -20.27 -2.54 -10.91
N TRP A 37 -18.96 -2.79 -10.85
CA TRP A 37 -18.21 -3.36 -11.97
C TRP A 37 -18.70 -4.75 -12.37
N LYS A 38 -19.08 -5.59 -11.41
CA LYS A 38 -19.64 -6.92 -11.66
C LYS A 38 -20.97 -6.89 -12.42
N LYS A 39 -21.73 -5.80 -12.33
CA LYS A 39 -23.00 -5.64 -13.07
C LYS A 39 -22.78 -5.41 -14.57
N THR A 40 -21.62 -4.92 -14.97
CA THR A 40 -21.25 -4.67 -16.36
C THR A 40 -19.88 -5.29 -16.67
N PRO A 41 -19.76 -6.63 -16.60
CA PRO A 41 -18.47 -7.28 -16.66
C PRO A 41 -17.73 -7.03 -17.98
N ALA A 42 -18.42 -6.91 -19.09
CA ALA A 42 -17.82 -6.61 -20.39
C ALA A 42 -17.05 -5.29 -20.44
N ALA A 43 -17.39 -4.32 -19.55
CA ALA A 43 -16.73 -3.03 -19.49
C ALA A 43 -15.52 -3.01 -18.51
N TYR A 44 -15.52 -3.91 -17.52
CA TYR A 44 -14.57 -3.83 -16.41
C TYR A 44 -13.75 -5.09 -16.14
N PHE A 45 -13.95 -6.15 -16.92
CA PHE A 45 -13.22 -7.40 -16.77
C PHE A 45 -12.73 -7.92 -18.12
N VAL A 46 -11.55 -8.55 -18.10
CA VAL A 46 -11.05 -9.36 -19.21
C VAL A 46 -10.99 -10.80 -18.70
N GLY A 47 -12.00 -11.60 -19.05
CA GLY A 47 -12.24 -12.88 -18.39
C GLY A 47 -12.53 -12.68 -16.90
N GLU A 48 -11.77 -13.34 -16.05
CA GLU A 48 -11.91 -13.20 -14.59
C GLU A 48 -11.04 -12.08 -13.99
N ARG A 49 -10.32 -11.34 -14.81
CA ARG A 49 -9.39 -10.30 -14.36
C ARG A 49 -10.07 -8.94 -14.36
N PRO A 50 -10.21 -8.28 -13.20
CA PRO A 50 -10.68 -6.89 -13.16
C PRO A 50 -9.67 -5.98 -13.89
N MET A 51 -10.17 -4.97 -14.58
CA MET A 51 -9.36 -3.99 -15.28
C MET A 51 -8.58 -3.12 -14.29
N MET A 52 -7.39 -2.72 -14.70
CA MET A 52 -6.55 -1.78 -13.95
C MET A 52 -6.75 -0.37 -14.47
N THR A 53 -6.86 0.58 -13.55
CA THR A 53 -7.08 2.00 -13.86
C THR A 53 -5.80 2.84 -13.67
N THR A 54 -4.67 2.21 -13.39
CA THR A 54 -3.34 2.84 -13.33
C THR A 54 -2.33 2.03 -14.13
N LEU A 55 -1.36 2.71 -14.71
CA LEU A 55 -0.26 2.09 -15.46
C LEU A 55 0.71 1.33 -14.55
N ASP A 56 0.76 1.66 -13.26
CA ASP A 56 1.67 1.02 -12.31
C ASP A 56 1.15 -0.34 -11.81
N ALA A 57 -0.16 -0.57 -11.85
CA ALA A 57 -0.76 -1.81 -11.37
C ALA A 57 -0.18 -3.09 -12.01
N PRO A 58 -0.02 -3.18 -13.35
CA PRO A 58 0.60 -4.35 -13.98
C PRO A 58 2.02 -4.62 -13.48
N TYR A 59 2.76 -3.58 -13.14
CA TYR A 59 4.11 -3.67 -12.59
C TYR A 59 4.13 -4.32 -11.21
N TRP A 60 3.27 -3.87 -10.30
CA TRP A 60 3.15 -4.45 -8.95
C TRP A 60 2.65 -5.89 -8.98
N LEU A 61 1.66 -6.19 -9.84
CA LEU A 61 1.08 -7.52 -9.98
C LEU A 61 2.08 -8.52 -10.59
N ARG A 62 2.87 -8.07 -11.56
CA ARG A 62 3.92 -8.89 -12.15
C ARG A 62 4.96 -9.27 -11.10
N TRP A 63 5.42 -8.33 -10.30
CA TRP A 63 6.39 -8.61 -9.27
C TRP A 63 5.85 -9.53 -8.18
N ALA A 64 4.59 -9.43 -7.83
CA ALA A 64 3.94 -10.37 -6.93
C ALA A 64 3.95 -11.80 -7.49
N ARG A 65 3.65 -11.94 -8.78
CA ARG A 65 3.70 -13.23 -9.47
C ARG A 65 5.12 -13.79 -9.56
N GLU A 66 6.07 -12.99 -10.05
CA GLU A 66 7.48 -13.40 -10.15
C GLU A 66 8.07 -13.83 -8.79
N TYR A 67 7.64 -13.18 -7.71
CA TYR A 67 8.04 -13.57 -6.36
C TYR A 67 7.53 -14.97 -6.01
N ASN A 68 6.25 -15.27 -6.23
CA ASN A 68 5.67 -16.58 -5.94
C ASN A 68 6.22 -17.68 -6.87
N GLU A 69 6.58 -17.34 -8.10
CA GLU A 69 7.20 -18.26 -9.05
C GLU A 69 8.70 -18.46 -8.79
N GLY A 70 9.31 -17.76 -7.84
CA GLY A 70 10.73 -17.83 -7.51
C GLY A 70 11.67 -17.28 -8.58
N ILE A 71 11.14 -16.55 -9.57
CA ILE A 71 11.91 -15.98 -10.69
C ILE A 71 12.19 -14.48 -10.52
N TYR A 72 11.81 -13.91 -9.37
CA TYR A 72 12.07 -12.52 -9.07
C TYR A 72 13.56 -12.19 -9.18
N LYS A 73 13.92 -11.11 -9.86
CA LYS A 73 15.31 -10.69 -10.17
C LYS A 73 16.08 -11.61 -11.13
N GLN A 74 15.51 -12.64 -11.69
CA GLN A 74 16.15 -13.34 -12.79
C GLN A 74 16.25 -12.42 -14.02
N LYS A 75 17.30 -12.61 -14.82
CA LYS A 75 17.57 -11.79 -16.02
C LYS A 75 16.57 -12.11 -17.14
N ASN A 76 15.35 -11.72 -17.00
CA ASN A 76 14.35 -11.87 -18.06
C ASN A 76 13.98 -10.54 -18.75
N GLY A 77 14.78 -9.50 -18.57
CA GLY A 77 14.62 -8.20 -19.23
C GLY A 77 13.34 -7.42 -18.89
N LEU A 78 12.31 -8.10 -18.39
CA LEU A 78 10.98 -7.53 -18.16
C LEU A 78 10.92 -6.47 -17.05
N ARG A 79 11.95 -6.37 -16.23
CA ARG A 79 12.01 -5.39 -15.14
C ARG A 79 12.45 -4.02 -15.57
N ALA A 80 13.17 -3.93 -16.67
CA ALA A 80 13.71 -2.70 -17.16
C ALA A 80 12.74 -2.00 -18.12
N TYR A 81 11.43 -2.07 -17.84
CA TYR A 81 10.49 -1.28 -18.62
C TYR A 81 10.65 0.21 -18.28
N PRO A 82 10.66 1.10 -19.29
CA PRO A 82 10.43 0.84 -20.72
C PRO A 82 11.61 0.29 -21.51
N GLY A 83 12.76 0.07 -20.92
CA GLY A 83 13.96 -0.41 -21.57
C GLY A 83 14.16 -1.92 -21.57
N GLY A 84 13.17 -2.69 -21.16
CA GLY A 84 13.19 -4.13 -21.09
C GLY A 84 13.26 -4.77 -22.46
N THR A 85 14.43 -5.15 -22.82
CA THR A 85 14.85 -5.30 -24.18
C THR A 85 14.68 -6.70 -24.75
N ASP A 86 14.86 -7.72 -23.94
CA ASP A 86 15.01 -9.08 -24.52
C ASP A 86 13.67 -9.76 -24.82
N THR A 87 12.63 -9.44 -24.07
CA THR A 87 11.28 -9.99 -24.28
C THR A 87 10.55 -9.37 -25.45
N PHE A 88 10.86 -8.13 -25.80
CA PHE A 88 10.35 -7.55 -27.04
C PHE A 88 11.00 -8.20 -28.29
N LYS A 89 12.23 -8.68 -28.17
CA LYS A 89 12.87 -9.45 -29.25
C LYS A 89 12.26 -10.83 -29.41
N GLU A 90 11.88 -11.49 -28.33
CA GLU A 90 11.22 -12.79 -28.37
C GLU A 90 9.73 -12.70 -28.75
N MET A 91 9.07 -11.58 -28.47
CA MET A 91 7.68 -11.30 -28.89
C MET A 91 7.58 -10.55 -30.23
N SER A 92 8.67 -10.16 -30.81
CA SER A 92 8.63 -9.51 -32.12
C SER A 92 8.24 -10.52 -33.18
N LEU A 93 7.02 -10.45 -33.62
CA LEU A 93 6.68 -10.70 -35.04
C LEU A 93 7.80 -10.12 -35.92
N PRO A 94 8.13 -10.74 -37.06
CA PRO A 94 9.31 -10.40 -37.84
C PRO A 94 9.21 -9.01 -38.50
N LEU A 95 9.34 -7.97 -37.71
CA LEU A 95 9.60 -6.63 -38.19
C LEU A 95 11.12 -6.49 -38.26
N LYS A 96 11.65 -6.58 -39.47
CA LYS A 96 13.03 -6.22 -39.74
C LYS A 96 13.27 -4.77 -39.33
N TYR A 97 13.72 -4.57 -38.11
CA TYR A 97 14.33 -3.30 -37.72
C TYR A 97 15.86 -3.47 -37.87
N THR A 98 16.44 -2.77 -38.83
CA THR A 98 17.87 -2.70 -38.97
C THR A 98 18.45 -1.76 -37.94
N ASP A 99 19.09 -2.33 -36.92
CA ASP A 99 19.83 -1.59 -35.91
C ASP A 99 21.03 -0.85 -36.53
N THR A 100 20.95 0.46 -36.59
CA THR A 100 22.08 1.35 -36.70
C THR A 100 22.12 2.30 -35.51
N ALA A 101 22.41 1.77 -34.32
CA ALA A 101 22.78 2.57 -33.16
C ALA A 101 24.12 2.08 -32.61
N PRO A 102 25.08 2.97 -32.30
CA PRO A 102 26.40 2.57 -31.82
C PRO A 102 26.30 1.93 -30.45
N ALA A 103 26.88 0.77 -30.28
CA ALA A 103 26.99 0.03 -29.03
C ALA A 103 27.66 0.88 -27.98
N SER A 104 26.89 1.35 -26.99
CA SER A 104 27.44 1.85 -25.75
C SER A 104 27.99 0.67 -24.96
N LYS A 105 29.30 0.65 -24.75
CA LYS A 105 30.00 -0.31 -23.88
C LYS A 105 29.50 -0.15 -22.47
N SER A 106 28.49 -0.95 -22.07
CA SER A 106 28.17 -1.13 -20.69
C SER A 106 29.25 -2.02 -20.05
N SER A 107 30.06 -1.44 -19.17
CA SER A 107 30.99 -2.16 -18.32
C SER A 107 30.22 -3.22 -17.53
N SER A 108 30.42 -4.48 -17.88
CA SER A 108 29.91 -5.63 -17.16
C SER A 108 30.62 -5.71 -15.79
N LEU A 109 30.02 -5.20 -14.73
CA LEU A 109 30.35 -5.66 -13.39
C LEU A 109 29.89 -7.12 -13.29
N SER A 110 30.84 -8.04 -13.34
CA SER A 110 30.63 -9.45 -13.03
C SER A 110 30.33 -9.58 -11.55
N LEU A 111 29.05 -9.59 -11.19
CA LEU A 111 28.64 -10.01 -9.86
C LEU A 111 28.69 -11.55 -9.80
N SER A 112 29.48 -12.05 -8.85
CA SER A 112 29.67 -13.45 -8.51
C SER A 112 28.34 -14.22 -8.40
N SER A 113 28.32 -15.41 -8.99
CA SER A 113 27.26 -16.40 -8.97
C SER A 113 27.11 -17.09 -7.60
N GLY A 114 26.61 -16.37 -6.61
CA GLY A 114 25.88 -16.99 -5.51
C GLY A 114 24.43 -16.66 -5.77
N SER A 115 23.53 -17.65 -5.78
CA SER A 115 22.10 -17.37 -5.81
C SER A 115 21.79 -16.51 -4.57
N PRO A 116 21.59 -15.20 -4.71
CA PRO A 116 21.26 -14.38 -3.57
C PRO A 116 19.87 -14.81 -3.15
N GLY A 117 19.76 -15.31 -1.91
CA GLY A 117 18.45 -15.52 -1.33
C GLY A 117 17.61 -14.27 -1.57
N ILE A 118 16.38 -14.45 -2.05
CA ILE A 118 15.50 -13.33 -2.37
C ILE A 118 15.28 -12.55 -1.07
N SER A 119 15.96 -11.40 -0.95
CA SER A 119 15.69 -10.52 0.17
C SER A 119 14.29 -9.95 -0.01
N TYR A 120 13.40 -10.20 0.95
CA TYR A 120 12.03 -9.66 0.95
C TYR A 120 12.01 -8.13 0.77
N ARG A 121 13.07 -7.43 1.18
CA ARG A 121 13.23 -5.98 1.02
C ARG A 121 13.39 -5.53 -0.44
N ASP A 122 13.77 -6.43 -1.31
CA ASP A 122 13.92 -6.14 -2.74
C ASP A 122 12.59 -6.18 -3.49
N VAL A 123 11.58 -6.82 -2.91
CA VAL A 123 10.22 -6.86 -3.45
C VAL A 123 9.43 -5.72 -2.80
N PRO A 124 8.80 -4.82 -3.55
CA PRO A 124 7.96 -3.78 -2.98
C PRO A 124 6.89 -4.36 -2.06
N LEU A 125 6.62 -3.70 -0.93
CA LEU A 125 5.70 -4.22 0.08
C LEU A 125 4.30 -4.49 -0.50
N ILE A 126 3.82 -3.69 -1.44
CA ILE A 126 2.55 -3.92 -2.14
C ILE A 126 2.54 -5.25 -2.89
N SER A 127 3.60 -5.53 -3.65
CA SER A 127 3.75 -6.80 -4.39
C SER A 127 3.91 -7.98 -3.44
N TYR A 128 4.63 -7.82 -2.34
CA TYR A 128 4.79 -8.81 -1.29
C TYR A 128 3.45 -9.17 -0.64
N LEU A 129 2.63 -8.18 -0.29
CA LEU A 129 1.29 -8.41 0.26
C LEU A 129 0.38 -9.14 -0.73
N ILE A 130 0.38 -8.71 -1.99
CA ILE A 130 -0.43 -9.37 -3.05
C ILE A 130 0.03 -10.82 -3.25
N ALA A 131 1.34 -11.07 -3.27
CA ALA A 131 1.90 -12.41 -3.44
C ALA A 131 1.44 -13.36 -2.33
N HIS A 132 1.51 -12.93 -1.06
CA HIS A 132 1.14 -13.76 0.09
C HIS A 132 -0.36 -13.94 0.26
N LEU A 133 -1.17 -13.01 -0.23
CA LEU A 133 -2.62 -13.08 -0.14
C LEU A 133 -3.26 -13.73 -1.37
N SER A 134 -2.56 -13.81 -2.50
CA SER A 134 -3.11 -14.40 -3.73
C SER A 134 -3.55 -15.86 -3.59
N PRO A 135 -2.93 -16.73 -2.76
CA PRO A 135 -3.40 -18.11 -2.60
C PRO A 135 -4.84 -18.20 -2.06
N PHE A 136 -5.28 -17.22 -1.25
CA PHE A 136 -6.68 -17.15 -0.78
C PHE A 136 -7.69 -16.82 -1.88
N PHE A 137 -7.21 -16.39 -3.04
CA PHE A 137 -8.00 -16.01 -4.22
C PHE A 137 -7.61 -16.83 -5.46
N ASN A 138 -7.30 -18.10 -5.29
CA ASN A 138 -6.90 -19.02 -6.39
C ASN A 138 -5.73 -18.49 -7.23
N ASN A 139 -4.77 -17.83 -6.61
CA ASN A 139 -3.64 -17.16 -7.26
C ASN A 139 -4.04 -16.09 -8.30
N ASN A 140 -5.25 -15.53 -8.18
CA ASN A 140 -5.66 -14.41 -9.00
C ASN A 140 -5.10 -13.09 -8.43
N TYR A 141 -3.89 -12.72 -8.85
CA TYR A 141 -3.19 -11.51 -8.39
C TYR A 141 -3.99 -10.23 -8.66
N TYR A 142 -4.72 -10.18 -9.80
CA TYR A 142 -5.55 -9.03 -10.17
C TYR A 142 -6.71 -8.83 -9.20
N LEU A 143 -7.42 -9.91 -8.89
CA LEU A 143 -8.52 -9.87 -7.93
C LEU A 143 -8.00 -9.55 -6.53
N THR A 144 -6.90 -10.18 -6.11
CA THR A 144 -6.27 -9.95 -4.80
C THR A 144 -5.88 -8.49 -4.64
N GLY A 145 -5.14 -7.93 -5.60
CA GLY A 145 -4.73 -6.54 -5.56
C GLY A 145 -5.93 -5.57 -5.52
N THR A 146 -6.97 -5.86 -6.33
CA THR A 146 -8.20 -5.05 -6.37
C THR A 146 -8.94 -5.05 -5.03
N LEU A 147 -9.08 -6.22 -4.39
CA LEU A 147 -9.80 -6.35 -3.12
C LEU A 147 -9.01 -5.80 -1.92
N LEU A 148 -7.69 -5.67 -2.04
CA LEU A 148 -6.88 -5.01 -1.01
C LEU A 148 -7.13 -3.50 -0.94
N ILE A 149 -7.46 -2.85 -2.05
CA ILE A 149 -7.61 -1.39 -2.12
C ILE A 149 -8.60 -0.86 -1.07
N PRO A 150 -9.85 -1.34 -0.95
CA PRO A 150 -10.81 -0.83 0.03
C PRO A 150 -10.28 -0.86 1.45
N VAL A 151 -9.61 -1.95 1.82
CA VAL A 151 -9.10 -2.15 3.18
C VAL A 151 -7.90 -1.25 3.45
N LEU A 152 -6.87 -1.31 2.61
CA LEU A 152 -5.63 -0.57 2.81
C LEU A 152 -5.87 0.95 2.77
N ALA A 153 -6.67 1.42 1.82
CA ALA A 153 -6.98 2.84 1.69
C ALA A 153 -7.80 3.41 2.86
N SER A 154 -8.51 2.55 3.60
CA SER A 154 -9.31 2.97 4.77
C SER A 154 -8.54 2.90 6.08
N LEU A 155 -7.40 2.18 6.13
CA LEU A 155 -6.67 1.91 7.36
C LEU A 155 -6.24 3.17 8.12
N PHE A 156 -5.92 4.26 7.44
CA PHE A 156 -5.44 5.49 8.09
C PHE A 156 -6.48 6.11 9.04
N ILE A 157 -7.77 5.80 8.87
CA ILE A 157 -8.86 6.26 9.75
C ILE A 157 -8.61 5.82 11.18
N LEU A 158 -8.09 4.60 11.38
CA LEU A 158 -7.88 4.02 12.70
C LEU A 158 -6.82 4.78 13.51
N PRO A 159 -5.58 4.94 13.07
CA PRO A 159 -4.58 5.70 13.81
C PRO A 159 -4.93 7.19 13.88
N LEU A 160 -5.57 7.78 12.86
CA LEU A 160 -6.01 9.16 12.90
C LEU A 160 -7.06 9.40 13.99
N GLY A 161 -8.10 8.58 14.03
CA GLY A 161 -9.13 8.66 15.05
C GLY A 161 -8.55 8.48 16.46
N MET A 162 -7.67 7.49 16.64
CA MET A 162 -7.00 7.26 17.93
C MET A 162 -6.09 8.42 18.33
N TYR A 163 -5.40 9.06 17.39
CA TYR A 163 -4.58 10.24 17.66
C TYR A 163 -5.43 11.38 18.23
N PHE A 164 -6.53 11.71 17.55
CA PHE A 164 -7.44 12.77 17.99
C PHE A 164 -8.16 12.43 19.29
N PHE A 165 -8.49 11.16 19.53
CA PHE A 165 -9.01 10.71 20.83
C PHE A 165 -7.99 10.96 21.95
N ARG A 166 -6.71 10.69 21.72
CA ARG A 166 -5.64 10.86 22.73
C ARG A 166 -5.33 12.32 23.05
N ILE A 167 -5.60 13.25 22.14
CA ILE A 167 -5.46 14.70 22.41
C ILE A 167 -6.76 15.33 22.93
N GLY A 168 -7.86 14.56 23.06
CA GLY A 168 -9.10 15.03 23.71
C GLY A 168 -10.15 15.59 22.76
N VAL A 169 -9.99 15.43 21.45
CA VAL A 169 -10.94 15.90 20.41
C VAL A 169 -11.43 14.77 19.51
N PRO A 170 -12.10 13.74 20.08
CA PRO A 170 -12.45 12.50 19.38
C PRO A 170 -13.32 12.71 18.13
N VAL A 171 -14.27 13.65 18.19
CA VAL A 171 -15.18 13.94 17.07
C VAL A 171 -14.42 14.44 15.85
N SER A 172 -13.41 15.28 16.05
CA SER A 172 -12.56 15.77 14.96
C SER A 172 -11.81 14.62 14.27
N GLY A 173 -11.40 13.59 15.01
CA GLY A 173 -10.76 12.40 14.46
C GLY A 173 -11.70 11.58 13.58
N LEU A 174 -12.95 11.37 14.02
CA LEU A 174 -13.96 10.65 13.24
C LEU A 174 -14.33 11.41 11.96
N LEU A 175 -14.64 12.69 12.09
CA LEU A 175 -14.97 13.54 10.93
C LEU A 175 -13.79 13.68 9.97
N GLY A 176 -12.59 13.94 10.50
CA GLY A 176 -11.36 14.04 9.69
C GLY A 176 -11.05 12.75 8.95
N GLY A 177 -11.26 11.60 9.57
CA GLY A 177 -11.12 10.29 8.93
C GLY A 177 -12.11 10.09 7.78
N LEU A 178 -13.39 10.38 8.00
CA LEU A 178 -14.42 10.26 6.96
C LEU A 178 -14.24 11.28 5.84
N ILE A 179 -14.00 12.55 6.15
CA ILE A 179 -13.77 13.58 5.14
C ILE A 179 -12.50 13.25 4.35
N GLY A 180 -11.42 12.85 5.04
CA GLY A 180 -10.16 12.50 4.40
C GLY A 180 -10.28 11.31 3.45
N THR A 181 -11.02 10.26 3.85
CA THR A 181 -11.18 9.07 3.01
C THR A 181 -12.00 9.33 1.75
N PHE A 182 -12.96 10.27 1.80
CA PHE A 182 -13.80 10.64 0.66
C PHE A 182 -13.36 11.94 -0.02
N ALA A 183 -12.25 12.56 0.42
CA ALA A 183 -11.66 13.69 -0.27
C ALA A 183 -11.33 13.30 -1.72
N GLY A 184 -11.81 14.07 -2.70
CA GLY A 184 -11.80 13.70 -4.11
C GLY A 184 -10.41 13.25 -4.61
N GLY A 185 -9.34 13.96 -4.25
CA GLY A 185 -7.98 13.60 -4.63
C GLY A 185 -7.54 12.23 -4.09
N TYR A 186 -7.82 11.94 -2.82
CA TYR A 186 -7.45 10.65 -2.20
C TYR A 186 -8.36 9.52 -2.66
N TYR A 187 -9.68 9.77 -2.72
CA TYR A 187 -10.66 8.77 -3.15
C TYR A 187 -10.38 8.29 -4.58
N MET A 188 -10.12 9.19 -5.50
CA MET A 188 -9.77 8.87 -6.89
C MET A 188 -8.47 8.06 -7.00
N ARG A 189 -7.50 8.35 -6.15
CA ARG A 189 -6.21 7.63 -6.12
C ARG A 189 -6.26 6.29 -5.40
N SER A 190 -7.34 6.02 -4.67
CA SER A 190 -7.58 4.77 -3.93
C SER A 190 -8.89 4.11 -4.34
N SER A 191 -9.33 4.32 -5.58
CA SER A 191 -10.50 3.69 -6.18
C SER A 191 -10.20 2.27 -6.67
N ILE A 192 -11.22 1.48 -6.89
CA ILE A 192 -11.11 0.10 -7.39
C ILE A 192 -10.34 0.07 -8.73
N GLY A 193 -9.48 -0.94 -8.88
CA GLY A 193 -8.60 -1.10 -10.04
C GLY A 193 -7.33 -0.25 -10.00
N ARG A 194 -7.20 0.68 -9.04
CA ARG A 194 -6.01 1.50 -8.88
C ARG A 194 -5.05 0.89 -7.86
N ILE A 195 -4.38 -0.18 -8.26
CA ILE A 195 -3.35 -0.82 -7.43
C ILE A 195 -2.09 0.04 -7.50
N ASP A 196 -1.88 0.82 -6.46
CA ASP A 196 -0.78 1.79 -6.38
C ASP A 196 -0.38 2.02 -4.91
N THR A 197 0.76 2.63 -4.69
CA THR A 197 1.28 2.94 -3.34
C THR A 197 0.49 4.02 -2.61
N ASP A 198 -0.40 4.74 -3.28
CA ASP A 198 -1.22 5.80 -2.66
C ASP A 198 -2.09 5.29 -1.49
N MET A 199 -2.44 4.00 -1.46
CA MET A 199 -3.35 3.42 -0.45
C MET A 199 -2.86 3.55 1.00
N LEU A 200 -1.56 3.41 1.25
CA LEU A 200 -0.99 3.48 2.60
C LEU A 200 -0.15 4.74 2.86
N ASN A 201 -0.10 5.68 1.91
CA ASN A 201 0.69 6.89 2.07
C ASN A 201 0.26 7.76 3.25
N LEU A 202 -1.01 7.68 3.67
CA LEU A 202 -1.51 8.36 4.88
C LEU A 202 -1.37 7.48 6.14
N PHE A 203 -1.48 6.16 5.99
CA PHE A 203 -1.54 5.26 7.13
C PHE A 203 -0.24 5.27 7.96
N PHE A 204 0.90 5.01 7.35
CA PHE A 204 2.16 4.88 8.07
C PHE A 204 2.60 6.17 8.77
N PRO A 205 2.57 7.36 8.13
CA PRO A 205 2.91 8.61 8.82
C PRO A 205 2.00 8.92 9.99
N VAL A 206 0.68 8.72 9.83
CA VAL A 206 -0.29 8.96 10.89
C VAL A 206 -0.11 7.96 12.04
N LEU A 207 0.18 6.69 11.73
CA LEU A 207 0.50 5.67 12.74
C LEU A 207 1.77 6.03 13.51
N ALA A 208 2.83 6.45 12.82
CA ALA A 208 4.06 6.89 13.46
C ALA A 208 3.80 8.10 14.39
N GLY A 209 3.04 9.09 13.94
CA GLY A 209 2.64 10.25 14.75
C GLY A 209 1.84 9.86 16.00
N LEU A 210 0.89 8.92 15.87
CA LEU A 210 0.17 8.37 17.01
C LEU A 210 1.12 7.71 18.01
N LEU A 211 2.05 6.88 17.54
CA LEU A 211 2.98 6.15 18.39
C LEU A 211 3.97 7.09 19.10
N ILE A 212 4.44 8.14 18.43
CA ILE A 212 5.26 9.19 19.05
C ILE A 212 4.46 9.91 20.15
N LEU A 213 3.20 10.28 19.88
CA LEU A 213 2.32 10.89 20.88
C LEU A 213 2.14 9.97 22.09
N LEU A 214 1.96 8.67 21.87
CA LEU A 214 1.84 7.68 22.95
C LEU A 214 3.13 7.51 23.73
N ALA A 215 4.28 7.54 23.07
CA ALA A 215 5.60 7.51 23.71
C ALA A 215 5.78 8.72 24.66
N GLY A 216 5.45 9.92 24.19
CA GLY A 216 5.53 11.14 25.01
C GLY A 216 4.56 11.18 26.21
N LYS A 217 3.46 10.41 26.16
CA LYS A 217 2.49 10.27 27.24
C LYS A 217 2.72 9.03 28.13
N ALA A 218 3.67 8.20 27.80
CA ALA A 218 3.93 6.96 28.55
C ALA A 218 4.57 7.25 29.90
N LYS A 219 4.14 6.50 30.92
CA LYS A 219 4.63 6.65 32.29
C LYS A 219 5.76 5.69 32.65
N THR A 220 6.01 4.68 31.82
CA THR A 220 7.03 3.67 32.04
C THR A 220 8.01 3.64 30.87
N GLU A 221 9.30 3.46 31.16
CA GLU A 221 10.34 3.36 30.15
C GLU A 221 10.06 2.26 29.12
N ARG A 222 9.51 1.12 29.59
CA ARG A 222 9.10 0.03 28.70
C ARG A 222 8.09 0.50 27.64
N ASN A 223 7.09 1.27 28.04
CA ASN A 223 6.08 1.77 27.09
C ASN A 223 6.66 2.84 26.17
N VAL A 224 7.54 3.72 26.67
CA VAL A 224 8.28 4.66 25.83
C VAL A 224 9.04 3.91 24.75
N LEU A 225 9.82 2.89 25.14
CA LEU A 225 10.60 2.09 24.21
C LEU A 225 9.70 1.38 23.18
N LEU A 226 8.63 0.71 23.63
CA LEU A 226 7.73 -0.02 22.73
C LEU A 226 7.06 0.91 21.71
N TYR A 227 6.57 2.08 22.13
CA TYR A 227 5.96 3.03 21.19
C TYR A 227 6.97 3.65 20.24
N SER A 228 8.17 3.97 20.71
CA SER A 228 9.26 4.50 19.88
C SER A 228 9.73 3.47 18.83
N MET A 229 9.89 2.22 19.24
CA MET A 229 10.19 1.12 18.30
C MET A 229 9.07 0.93 17.28
N GLY A 230 7.81 0.99 17.72
CA GLY A 230 6.65 0.92 16.83
C GLY A 230 6.61 2.05 15.81
N ALA A 231 6.93 3.29 16.25
CA ALA A 231 7.03 4.43 15.35
C ALA A 231 8.14 4.24 14.31
N GLY A 232 9.33 3.80 14.75
CA GLY A 232 10.44 3.48 13.86
C GLY A 232 10.09 2.37 12.86
N LEU A 233 9.42 1.30 13.33
CA LEU A 233 8.92 0.23 12.45
C LEU A 233 7.89 0.75 11.44
N SER A 234 6.98 1.63 11.85
CA SER A 234 6.01 2.24 10.93
C SER A 234 6.69 3.02 9.82
N LEU A 235 7.73 3.82 10.14
CA LEU A 235 8.49 4.56 9.14
C LEU A 235 9.34 3.65 8.26
N PHE A 236 9.89 2.57 8.81
CA PHE A 236 10.60 1.54 8.03
C PHE A 236 9.66 0.86 7.02
N LEU A 237 8.45 0.47 7.45
CA LEU A 237 7.44 -0.12 6.57
C LEU A 237 6.97 0.88 5.52
N PHE A 238 6.86 2.17 5.88
CA PHE A 238 6.55 3.21 4.93
C PHE A 238 7.61 3.35 3.84
N GLN A 239 8.89 3.31 4.21
CA GLN A 239 9.97 3.34 3.23
C GLN A 239 9.98 2.09 2.33
N TRP A 240 9.60 0.95 2.85
CA TRP A 240 9.43 -0.27 2.05
C TRP A 240 8.18 -0.22 1.15
N TRP A 241 7.14 0.49 1.59
CA TRP A 241 5.91 0.72 0.82
C TRP A 241 6.11 1.74 -0.30
N TYR A 242 6.75 2.86 0.03
CA TYR A 242 6.91 4.00 -0.85
C TYR A 242 8.33 4.56 -0.74
N GLU A 243 9.17 4.16 -1.67
CA GLU A 243 10.58 4.57 -1.70
C GLU A 243 10.68 6.03 -2.18
N LYS A 244 10.65 6.96 -1.24
CA LYS A 244 10.88 8.37 -1.49
C LYS A 244 12.01 8.89 -0.62
N ALA A 245 13.14 9.17 -1.23
CA ALA A 245 14.29 9.71 -0.53
C ALA A 245 13.92 11.02 0.21
N GLY A 246 14.35 11.13 1.46
CA GLY A 246 14.18 12.32 2.27
C GLY A 246 12.86 12.43 3.04
N PHE A 247 11.81 11.67 2.72
CA PHE A 247 10.55 11.76 3.46
C PHE A 247 10.72 11.37 4.94
N THR A 248 11.36 10.24 5.18
CA THR A 248 11.61 9.76 6.54
C THR A 248 12.48 10.75 7.32
N LEU A 249 13.50 11.34 6.67
CA LEU A 249 14.34 12.35 7.28
C LEU A 249 13.53 13.61 7.64
N ALA A 250 12.73 14.13 6.71
CA ALA A 250 11.87 15.27 6.97
C ALA A 250 10.90 15.02 8.13
N TYR A 251 10.36 13.81 8.24
CA TYR A 251 9.46 13.43 9.32
C TYR A 251 10.14 13.38 10.70
N PHE A 252 11.43 13.04 10.76
CA PHE A 252 12.22 13.07 12.00
C PHE A 252 12.65 14.48 12.42
N MET A 253 12.63 15.44 11.49
CA MET A 253 13.07 16.81 11.77
C MET A 253 11.91 17.72 12.27
N VAL A 254 10.67 17.26 12.21
CA VAL A 254 9.47 17.97 12.69
C VAL A 254 9.05 17.47 14.06
#